data_c59f45a901734fe92042a5b72556574e
#
_entry.id   c59f45a901734fe92042a5b72556574e
#
_cell.length_a   1.000
_cell.length_b   1.000
_cell.length_c   1.000
_cell.angle_alpha   90.00
_cell.angle_beta   90.00
_cell.angle_gamma   90.00
#
_symmetry.space_group_name_H-M   'P 1'
#
loop_
_entity.id
_entity.type
_entity.pdbx_description
1 polymer ?
#
loop_
_entity_poly.entity_id
_entity_poly.type
_entity_poly.pdbx_seq_one_letter_code
_entity_poly.pdbx_strand_id
1 'polypeptide(L)'
;MKRSIFFDLDGTLWDAINQIKESWNLTMERLDQPFSFSFDMIKSIMGLTPLETLPITFPGLEEEKAMKLFQECVKDEIKFLSKKPGTLYPNEEEVLASLAKKYQLYVVSNSDVGYVENYLTSCHMEKYFKGHVCAGDTKLAKWQNILYLKEKEGIDEVIYVGDTLKDKIESSKANVQFIHASYGFGVIENDEFKITNLLELPQLVDKLFNGD
;
A
#
# COMPACT_ATOMS: atom_id res chain seq x y z
N MET A 1 3.43 -15.17 22.62
CA MET A 1 4.05 -14.75 21.36
C MET A 1 3.08 -13.85 20.63
N LYS A 2 3.49 -12.61 20.31
CA LYS A 2 2.64 -11.60 19.66
C LYS A 2 2.83 -11.71 18.16
N ARG A 3 1.78 -12.18 17.47
CA ARG A 3 1.76 -12.39 16.01
C ARG A 3 0.96 -11.30 15.33
N SER A 4 1.46 -10.80 14.22
CA SER A 4 0.83 -9.69 13.50
C SER A 4 0.89 -9.89 12.00
N ILE A 5 -0.06 -9.30 11.29
CA ILE A 5 -0.10 -9.27 9.84
C ILE A 5 0.06 -7.82 9.42
N PHE A 6 1.05 -7.57 8.58
CA PHE A 6 1.27 -6.27 7.96
C PHE A 6 0.81 -6.32 6.51
N PHE A 7 0.06 -5.34 6.09
CA PHE A 7 -0.48 -5.24 4.74
C PHE A 7 0.15 -4.07 3.99
N ASP A 8 0.50 -4.29 2.74
CA ASP A 8 0.55 -3.18 1.80
C ASP A 8 -0.87 -2.65 1.55
N LEU A 9 -1.00 -1.53 0.87
CA LEU A 9 -2.29 -0.89 0.62
C LEU A 9 -2.72 -1.05 -0.84
N ASP A 10 -2.02 -0.38 -1.76
CA ASP A 10 -2.38 -0.35 -3.17
C ASP A 10 -2.13 -1.70 -3.86
N GLY A 11 -3.15 -2.26 -4.49
CA GLY A 11 -3.07 -3.59 -5.10
C GLY A 11 -3.25 -4.74 -4.09
N THR A 12 -3.29 -4.46 -2.80
CA THR A 12 -3.44 -5.46 -1.74
C THR A 12 -4.78 -5.35 -1.01
N LEU A 13 -5.14 -4.16 -0.53
CA LEU A 13 -6.40 -3.87 0.15
C LEU A 13 -7.37 -3.10 -0.73
N TRP A 14 -6.90 -2.15 -1.54
CA TRP A 14 -7.75 -1.42 -2.48
C TRP A 14 -7.08 -1.18 -3.83
N ASP A 15 -7.90 -0.77 -4.82
CA ASP A 15 -7.47 -0.22 -6.10
C ASP A 15 -7.96 1.22 -6.22
N ALA A 16 -7.03 2.18 -6.15
CA ALA A 16 -7.30 3.60 -6.28
C ALA A 16 -6.81 4.20 -7.62
N ILE A 17 -6.30 3.39 -8.57
CA ILE A 17 -5.66 3.87 -9.80
C ILE A 17 -6.56 4.85 -10.57
N ASN A 18 -7.85 4.53 -10.75
CA ASN A 18 -8.76 5.40 -11.50
C ASN A 18 -9.01 6.74 -10.80
N GLN A 19 -9.12 6.72 -9.48
CA GLN A 19 -9.35 7.92 -8.67
C GLN A 19 -8.09 8.81 -8.66
N ILE A 20 -6.93 8.21 -8.50
CA ILE A 20 -5.63 8.92 -8.56
C ILE A 20 -5.46 9.56 -9.94
N LYS A 21 -5.66 8.79 -11.01
CA LYS A 21 -5.61 9.30 -12.39
C LYS A 21 -6.53 10.51 -12.59
N GLU A 22 -7.76 10.40 -12.15
CA GLU A 22 -8.76 11.48 -12.28
C GLU A 22 -8.32 12.73 -11.50
N SER A 23 -7.91 12.56 -10.25
CA SER A 23 -7.45 13.64 -9.39
C SER A 23 -6.21 14.35 -9.96
N TRP A 24 -5.20 13.59 -10.39
CA TRP A 24 -3.96 14.15 -10.90
C TRP A 24 -4.17 14.91 -12.21
N ASN A 25 -5.03 14.41 -13.12
CA ASN A 25 -5.37 15.14 -14.34
C ASN A 25 -6.11 16.45 -14.03
N LEU A 26 -7.05 16.45 -13.08
CA LEU A 26 -7.71 17.67 -12.62
C LEU A 26 -6.72 18.65 -11.98
N THR A 27 -5.71 18.16 -11.27
CA THR A 27 -4.66 19.02 -10.70
C THR A 27 -3.81 19.67 -11.80
N MET A 28 -3.44 18.93 -12.85
CA MET A 28 -2.71 19.50 -13.99
C MET A 28 -3.52 20.54 -14.74
N GLU A 29 -4.80 20.28 -14.96
CA GLU A 29 -5.73 21.26 -15.55
C GLU A 29 -5.81 22.54 -14.69
N ARG A 30 -6.02 22.41 -13.38
CA ARG A 30 -6.05 23.53 -12.43
C ARG A 30 -4.76 24.37 -12.43
N LEU A 31 -3.61 23.72 -12.62
CA LEU A 31 -2.30 24.38 -12.63
C LEU A 31 -1.83 24.82 -14.02
N ASP A 32 -2.65 24.64 -15.06
CA ASP A 32 -2.30 24.91 -16.46
C ASP A 32 -0.97 24.25 -16.89
N GLN A 33 -0.81 22.95 -16.53
CA GLN A 33 0.36 22.18 -16.83
C GLN A 33 0.11 21.17 -17.97
N PRO A 34 1.07 20.93 -18.89
CA PRO A 34 0.87 20.13 -20.09
C PRO A 34 0.99 18.61 -19.84
N PHE A 35 0.88 18.15 -18.61
CA PHE A 35 0.98 16.73 -18.26
C PHE A 35 -0.40 16.08 -18.18
N SER A 36 -0.46 14.84 -18.61
CA SER A 36 -1.65 13.99 -18.47
C SER A 36 -1.26 12.57 -18.08
N PHE A 37 -2.09 11.91 -17.27
CA PHE A 37 -1.81 10.61 -16.70
C PHE A 37 -2.80 9.58 -17.22
N SER A 38 -2.29 8.49 -17.80
CA SER A 38 -3.08 7.35 -18.21
C SER A 38 -3.24 6.36 -17.05
N PHE A 39 -4.16 5.40 -17.19
CA PHE A 39 -4.31 4.30 -16.24
C PHE A 39 -3.01 3.52 -16.08
N ASP A 40 -2.36 3.16 -17.20
CA ASP A 40 -1.13 2.37 -17.19
C ASP A 40 0.04 3.13 -16.54
N MET A 41 0.11 4.44 -16.75
CA MET A 41 1.12 5.28 -16.09
C MET A 41 0.93 5.28 -14.58
N ILE A 42 -0.28 5.54 -14.08
CA ILE A 42 -0.56 5.50 -12.63
C ILE A 42 -0.31 4.09 -12.09
N LYS A 43 -0.76 3.05 -12.78
CA LYS A 43 -0.47 1.66 -12.39
C LYS A 43 1.04 1.39 -12.25
N SER A 44 1.85 1.92 -13.15
CA SER A 44 3.31 1.68 -13.17
C SER A 44 4.06 2.33 -12.02
N ILE A 45 3.46 3.31 -11.36
CA ILE A 45 4.07 4.01 -10.21
C ILE A 45 3.58 3.50 -8.85
N MET A 46 2.59 2.59 -8.82
CA MET A 46 2.11 2.01 -7.57
C MET A 46 3.25 1.29 -6.83
N GLY A 47 3.34 1.54 -5.52
CA GLY A 47 4.39 1.00 -4.66
C GLY A 47 5.78 1.65 -4.81
N LEU A 48 5.95 2.62 -5.73
CA LEU A 48 7.18 3.40 -5.83
C LEU A 48 7.25 4.50 -4.75
N THR A 49 8.47 4.94 -4.46
CA THR A 49 8.68 6.15 -3.65
C THR A 49 8.45 7.41 -4.50
N PRO A 50 8.19 8.58 -3.87
CA PRO A 50 8.06 9.83 -4.61
C PRO A 50 9.19 10.10 -5.60
N LEU A 51 10.46 9.91 -5.20
CA LEU A 51 11.61 10.15 -6.09
C LEU A 51 11.67 9.19 -7.29
N GLU A 52 11.26 7.93 -7.11
CA GLU A 52 11.18 6.96 -8.21
C GLU A 52 10.04 7.31 -9.18
N THR A 53 9.00 7.98 -8.72
CA THR A 53 7.82 8.37 -9.49
C THR A 53 8.07 9.55 -10.43
N LEU A 54 8.87 10.53 -10.01
CA LEU A 54 9.06 11.80 -10.73
C LEU A 54 9.48 11.64 -12.19
N PRO A 55 10.50 10.83 -12.54
CA PRO A 55 10.94 10.71 -13.94
C PRO A 55 9.90 10.05 -14.86
N ILE A 56 8.96 9.29 -14.28
CA ILE A 56 7.88 8.62 -15.00
C ILE A 56 6.73 9.60 -15.27
N THR A 57 6.37 10.39 -14.26
CA THR A 57 5.19 11.27 -14.29
C THR A 57 5.49 12.63 -14.89
N PHE A 58 6.69 13.16 -14.67
CA PHE A 58 7.11 14.50 -15.13
C PHE A 58 8.42 14.43 -15.92
N PRO A 59 8.47 13.67 -17.01
CA PRO A 59 9.69 13.49 -17.79
C PRO A 59 10.21 14.83 -18.32
N GLY A 60 11.52 15.04 -18.19
CA GLY A 60 12.20 16.24 -18.67
C GLY A 60 12.13 17.46 -17.76
N LEU A 61 11.43 17.39 -16.63
CA LEU A 61 11.50 18.42 -15.61
C LEU A 61 12.70 18.21 -14.68
N GLU A 62 13.23 19.33 -14.18
CA GLU A 62 14.16 19.29 -13.05
C GLU A 62 13.47 18.76 -11.80
N GLU A 63 14.19 17.98 -10.98
CA GLU A 63 13.67 17.28 -9.80
C GLU A 63 12.89 18.20 -8.87
N GLU A 64 13.38 19.40 -8.59
CA GLU A 64 12.69 20.35 -7.71
C GLU A 64 11.32 20.79 -8.26
N LYS A 65 11.24 21.02 -9.57
CA LYS A 65 9.98 21.39 -10.22
C LYS A 65 9.01 20.23 -10.28
N ALA A 66 9.51 19.05 -10.64
CA ALA A 66 8.71 17.81 -10.66
C ALA A 66 8.16 17.50 -9.27
N MET A 67 8.97 17.63 -8.22
CA MET A 67 8.54 17.41 -6.84
C MET A 67 7.43 18.37 -6.41
N LYS A 68 7.51 19.66 -6.81
CA LYS A 68 6.44 20.62 -6.51
C LYS A 68 5.10 20.22 -7.15
N LEU A 69 5.12 19.78 -8.41
CA LEU A 69 3.92 19.31 -9.10
C LEU A 69 3.39 18.02 -8.45
N PHE A 70 4.28 17.08 -8.13
CA PHE A 70 3.92 15.86 -7.42
C PHE A 70 3.24 16.16 -6.09
N GLN A 71 3.78 17.07 -5.29
CA GLN A 71 3.17 17.46 -4.01
C GLN A 71 1.78 18.09 -4.17
N GLU A 72 1.54 18.89 -5.22
CA GLU A 72 0.19 19.40 -5.51
C GLU A 72 -0.75 18.27 -5.94
N CYS A 73 -0.27 17.28 -6.72
CA CYS A 73 -1.05 16.09 -7.06
C CYS A 73 -1.45 15.31 -5.80
N VAL A 74 -0.51 14.98 -4.94
CA VAL A 74 -0.76 14.26 -3.68
C VAL A 74 -1.73 14.99 -2.76
N LYS A 75 -1.57 16.30 -2.62
CA LYS A 75 -2.45 17.14 -1.81
C LYS A 75 -3.91 17.13 -2.29
N ASP A 76 -4.13 17.19 -3.59
CA ASP A 76 -5.47 17.15 -4.17
C ASP A 76 -6.02 15.71 -4.19
N GLU A 77 -5.16 14.72 -4.40
CA GLU A 77 -5.49 13.30 -4.32
C GLU A 77 -6.10 12.91 -2.96
N ILE A 78 -5.47 13.31 -1.86
CA ILE A 78 -5.99 13.03 -0.51
C ILE A 78 -7.40 13.60 -0.34
N LYS A 79 -7.65 14.82 -0.81
CA LYS A 79 -8.99 15.44 -0.77
C LYS A 79 -9.98 14.75 -1.71
N PHE A 80 -9.50 14.27 -2.86
CA PHE A 80 -10.33 13.58 -3.84
C PHE A 80 -10.76 12.21 -3.31
N LEU A 81 -9.81 11.42 -2.82
CA LEU A 81 -10.04 10.09 -2.27
C LEU A 81 -10.93 10.10 -1.02
N SER A 82 -10.91 11.18 -0.22
CA SER A 82 -11.84 11.32 0.92
C SER A 82 -13.32 11.40 0.51
N LYS A 83 -13.60 11.78 -0.74
CA LYS A 83 -14.97 11.90 -1.29
C LYS A 83 -15.31 10.77 -2.26
N LYS A 84 -14.29 10.22 -2.92
CA LYS A 84 -14.38 9.16 -3.91
C LYS A 84 -13.27 8.15 -3.66
N PRO A 85 -13.44 7.27 -2.64
CA PRO A 85 -12.40 6.32 -2.24
C PRO A 85 -12.06 5.33 -3.34
N GLY A 86 -10.92 4.66 -3.21
CA GLY A 86 -10.56 3.51 -4.02
C GLY A 86 -11.56 2.37 -3.88
N THR A 87 -11.47 1.41 -4.76
CA THR A 87 -12.33 0.22 -4.74
C THR A 87 -11.69 -0.84 -3.86
N LEU A 88 -12.40 -1.29 -2.83
CA LEU A 88 -11.95 -2.41 -1.99
C LEU A 88 -11.94 -3.72 -2.77
N TYR A 89 -11.01 -4.59 -2.46
CA TYR A 89 -11.04 -5.93 -3.02
C TYR A 89 -12.19 -6.75 -2.43
N PRO A 90 -12.75 -7.71 -3.20
CA PRO A 90 -13.90 -8.51 -2.72
C PRO A 90 -13.64 -9.21 -1.39
N ASN A 91 -14.63 -9.21 -0.50
CA ASN A 91 -14.62 -9.83 0.83
C ASN A 91 -13.60 -9.27 1.84
N GLU A 92 -13.00 -8.10 1.56
CA GLU A 92 -11.97 -7.52 2.41
C GLU A 92 -12.42 -7.32 3.85
N GLU A 93 -13.58 -6.71 4.06
CA GLU A 93 -14.10 -6.46 5.42
C GLU A 93 -14.32 -7.76 6.21
N GLU A 94 -14.87 -8.79 5.58
CA GLU A 94 -15.09 -10.10 6.19
C GLU A 94 -13.76 -10.75 6.62
N VAL A 95 -12.76 -10.69 5.72
CA VAL A 95 -11.44 -11.27 5.96
C VAL A 95 -10.70 -10.52 7.07
N LEU A 96 -10.66 -9.19 7.01
CA LEU A 96 -10.04 -8.37 8.05
C LEU A 96 -10.71 -8.58 9.42
N ALA A 97 -12.05 -8.64 9.46
CA ALA A 97 -12.80 -8.93 10.70
C ALA A 97 -12.48 -10.31 11.28
N SER A 98 -12.24 -11.31 10.43
CA SER A 98 -11.84 -12.65 10.85
C SER A 98 -10.42 -12.66 11.42
N LEU A 99 -9.47 -12.07 10.70
CA LEU A 99 -8.06 -12.01 11.10
C LEU A 99 -7.84 -11.18 12.37
N ALA A 100 -8.54 -10.06 12.53
CA ALA A 100 -8.43 -9.17 13.67
C ALA A 100 -8.87 -9.82 15.01
N LYS A 101 -9.61 -10.93 14.96
CA LYS A 101 -9.95 -11.73 16.16
C LYS A 101 -8.78 -12.51 16.73
N LYS A 102 -7.77 -12.81 15.90
CA LYS A 102 -6.63 -13.67 16.25
C LYS A 102 -5.30 -12.93 16.24
N TYR A 103 -5.15 -11.94 15.35
CA TYR A 103 -3.91 -11.26 15.04
C TYR A 103 -4.06 -9.75 15.12
N GLN A 104 -2.96 -9.04 15.36
CA GLN A 104 -2.94 -7.59 15.21
C GLN A 104 -2.65 -7.23 13.76
N LEU A 105 -3.45 -6.36 13.17
CA LEU A 105 -3.33 -5.95 11.79
C LEU A 105 -2.75 -4.54 11.72
N TYR A 106 -1.84 -4.32 10.78
CA TYR A 106 -1.23 -3.02 10.51
C TYR A 106 -1.11 -2.78 9.00
N VAL A 107 -1.13 -1.52 8.59
CA VAL A 107 -0.79 -1.13 7.21
C VAL A 107 0.63 -0.57 7.18
N VAL A 108 1.44 -1.02 6.21
CA VAL A 108 2.80 -0.51 5.96
C VAL A 108 2.94 -0.16 4.49
N SER A 109 2.92 1.13 4.17
CA SER A 109 2.86 1.63 2.79
C SER A 109 4.05 2.55 2.43
N ASN A 110 4.35 2.67 1.14
CA ASN A 110 5.28 3.67 0.60
C ASN A 110 4.62 5.02 0.31
N SER A 111 3.34 5.18 0.61
CA SER A 111 2.57 6.39 0.36
C SER A 111 3.00 7.60 1.20
N ASP A 112 2.50 8.76 0.84
CA ASP A 112 2.62 9.99 1.61
C ASP A 112 1.67 10.03 2.81
N VAL A 113 1.92 11.01 3.71
CA VAL A 113 1.10 11.28 4.90
C VAL A 113 -0.34 11.55 4.52
N GLY A 114 -1.29 10.95 5.22
CA GLY A 114 -2.72 11.13 5.01
C GLY A 114 -3.36 10.12 4.04
N TYR A 115 -2.56 9.40 3.26
CA TYR A 115 -3.08 8.46 2.27
C TYR A 115 -3.65 7.19 2.93
N VAL A 116 -2.90 6.57 3.85
CA VAL A 116 -3.36 5.40 4.60
C VAL A 116 -4.55 5.76 5.49
N GLU A 117 -4.48 6.91 6.18
CA GLU A 117 -5.59 7.41 7.01
C GLU A 117 -6.85 7.62 6.18
N ASN A 118 -6.68 8.07 4.93
CA ASN A 118 -7.80 8.26 4.03
C ASN A 118 -8.48 6.93 3.66
N TYR A 119 -7.70 5.89 3.32
CA TYR A 119 -8.25 4.54 3.15
C TYR A 119 -9.01 4.09 4.41
N LEU A 120 -8.36 4.16 5.56
CA LEU A 120 -8.95 3.73 6.81
C LEU A 120 -10.29 4.41 7.07
N THR A 121 -10.32 5.75 7.01
CA THR A 121 -11.53 6.54 7.36
C THR A 121 -12.61 6.48 6.29
N SER A 122 -12.26 6.65 5.00
CA SER A 122 -13.25 6.69 3.92
C SER A 122 -13.88 5.32 3.62
N CYS A 123 -13.15 4.23 3.92
CA CYS A 123 -13.64 2.86 3.77
C CYS A 123 -14.13 2.24 5.09
N HIS A 124 -14.08 2.96 6.23
CA HIS A 124 -14.49 2.50 7.55
C HIS A 124 -13.75 1.25 8.07
N MET A 125 -12.43 1.18 7.78
CA MET A 125 -11.56 0.04 8.10
C MET A 125 -10.76 0.22 9.38
N GLU A 126 -10.79 1.40 10.04
CA GLU A 126 -10.01 1.72 11.25
C GLU A 126 -10.18 0.69 12.37
N LYS A 127 -11.39 0.16 12.49
CA LYS A 127 -11.76 -0.80 13.55
C LYS A 127 -10.99 -2.13 13.50
N TYR A 128 -10.37 -2.45 12.36
CA TYR A 128 -9.62 -3.70 12.18
C TYR A 128 -8.12 -3.55 12.40
N PHE A 129 -7.60 -2.35 12.22
CA PHE A 129 -6.17 -2.09 12.30
C PHE A 129 -5.76 -1.49 13.65
N LYS A 130 -4.63 -1.94 14.19
CA LYS A 130 -4.03 -1.38 15.40
C LYS A 130 -3.25 -0.10 15.12
N GLY A 131 -2.82 0.09 13.87
CA GLY A 131 -2.08 1.25 13.43
C GLY A 131 -1.55 1.06 12.02
N HIS A 132 -0.79 2.05 11.59
CA HIS A 132 -0.12 2.04 10.30
C HIS A 132 1.22 2.78 10.39
N VAL A 133 2.02 2.61 9.35
CA VAL A 133 3.21 3.42 9.10
C VAL A 133 3.37 3.61 7.59
N CYS A 134 3.71 4.82 7.18
CA CYS A 134 4.02 5.09 5.77
C CYS A 134 5.38 5.78 5.59
N ALA A 135 5.92 5.73 4.37
CA ALA A 135 7.18 6.37 4.04
C ALA A 135 7.09 7.91 4.20
N GLY A 136 5.91 8.47 3.99
CA GLY A 136 5.64 9.89 4.21
C GLY A 136 5.90 10.36 5.63
N ASP A 137 5.57 9.52 6.64
CA ASP A 137 5.78 9.84 8.05
C ASP A 137 7.25 9.71 8.47
N THR A 138 7.86 8.59 8.09
CA THR A 138 9.17 8.17 8.65
C THR A 138 10.35 8.58 7.79
N LYS A 139 10.15 8.78 6.50
CA LYS A 139 11.19 8.92 5.46
C LYS A 139 12.11 7.69 5.35
N LEU A 140 11.64 6.54 5.83
CA LEU A 140 12.35 5.27 5.79
C LEU A 140 11.86 4.41 4.63
N ALA A 141 12.70 3.48 4.18
CA ALA A 141 12.31 2.43 3.24
C ALA A 141 11.29 1.46 3.89
N LYS A 142 10.50 0.76 3.06
CA LYS A 142 9.43 -0.14 3.56
C LYS A 142 9.96 -1.20 4.53
N TRP A 143 11.10 -1.83 4.23
CA TRP A 143 11.70 -2.82 5.15
C TRP A 143 12.09 -2.23 6.51
N GLN A 144 12.55 -0.99 6.54
CA GLN A 144 12.87 -0.28 7.79
C GLN A 144 11.60 0.05 8.58
N ASN A 145 10.53 0.44 7.87
CA ASN A 145 9.22 0.65 8.47
C ASN A 145 8.62 -0.64 9.06
N ILE A 146 8.82 -1.77 8.41
CA ILE A 146 8.44 -3.11 8.94
C ILE A 146 9.18 -3.37 10.26
N LEU A 147 10.49 -3.19 10.29
CA LEU A 147 11.30 -3.39 11.50
C LEU A 147 10.97 -2.40 12.60
N TYR A 148 10.83 -1.12 12.26
CA TYR A 148 10.45 -0.07 13.20
C TYR A 148 9.11 -0.39 13.90
N LEU A 149 8.11 -0.76 13.12
CA LEU A 149 6.79 -1.09 13.67
C LEU A 149 6.82 -2.37 14.51
N LYS A 150 7.56 -3.38 14.05
CA LYS A 150 7.78 -4.64 14.80
C LYS A 150 8.42 -4.38 16.16
N GLU A 151 9.45 -3.56 16.22
CA GLU A 151 10.14 -3.19 17.47
C GLU A 151 9.25 -2.33 18.37
N LYS A 152 8.68 -1.26 17.83
CA LYS A 152 7.81 -0.32 18.55
C LYS A 152 6.65 -1.01 19.24
N GLU A 153 6.04 -1.96 18.57
CA GLU A 153 4.85 -2.68 19.06
C GLU A 153 5.21 -3.97 19.82
N GLY A 154 6.49 -4.34 19.91
CA GLY A 154 6.95 -5.57 20.58
C GLY A 154 6.37 -6.84 19.94
N ILE A 155 6.42 -6.94 18.60
CA ILE A 155 5.87 -8.04 17.82
C ILE A 155 6.95 -9.10 17.61
N ASP A 156 6.60 -10.37 17.93
CA ASP A 156 7.54 -11.49 17.78
C ASP A 156 7.61 -11.99 16.34
N GLU A 157 6.44 -12.25 15.73
CA GLU A 157 6.32 -12.79 14.37
C GLU A 157 5.43 -11.91 13.49
N VAL A 158 5.87 -11.70 12.24
CA VAL A 158 5.17 -10.90 11.25
C VAL A 158 5.03 -11.69 9.96
N ILE A 159 3.83 -11.68 9.39
CA ILE A 159 3.58 -12.00 7.98
C ILE A 159 3.26 -10.68 7.27
N TYR A 160 3.95 -10.42 6.16
CA TYR A 160 3.69 -9.29 5.29
C TYR A 160 2.90 -9.75 4.07
N VAL A 161 1.79 -9.09 3.78
CA VAL A 161 0.94 -9.33 2.61
C VAL A 161 1.09 -8.15 1.66
N GLY A 162 1.48 -8.41 0.42
CA GLY A 162 1.67 -7.39 -0.61
C GLY A 162 1.56 -7.99 -2.00
N ASP A 163 1.46 -7.16 -3.02
CA ASP A 163 1.18 -7.60 -4.38
C ASP A 163 2.37 -7.45 -5.34
N THR A 164 3.43 -6.72 -4.96
CA THR A 164 4.55 -6.42 -5.86
C THR A 164 5.83 -7.21 -5.53
N LEU A 165 6.69 -7.37 -6.53
CA LEU A 165 8.05 -7.89 -6.33
C LEU A 165 8.84 -7.02 -5.33
N LYS A 166 8.59 -5.71 -5.30
CA LYS A 166 9.20 -4.80 -4.33
C LYS A 166 8.80 -5.18 -2.91
N ASP A 167 7.53 -5.50 -2.66
CA ASP A 167 7.07 -5.96 -1.34
C ASP A 167 7.79 -7.24 -0.90
N LYS A 168 7.94 -8.21 -1.81
CA LYS A 168 8.68 -9.45 -1.56
C LYS A 168 10.14 -9.16 -1.17
N ILE A 169 10.81 -8.27 -1.91
CA ILE A 169 12.20 -7.87 -1.64
C ILE A 169 12.31 -7.15 -0.29
N GLU A 170 11.41 -6.21 -0.01
CA GLU A 170 11.42 -5.46 1.23
C GLU A 170 11.08 -6.34 2.46
N SER A 171 10.16 -7.28 2.32
CA SER A 171 9.86 -8.28 3.35
C SER A 171 11.06 -9.19 3.62
N SER A 172 11.76 -9.62 2.58
CA SER A 172 12.99 -10.42 2.70
C SER A 172 14.09 -9.66 3.43
N LYS A 173 14.31 -8.37 3.14
CA LYS A 173 15.27 -7.52 3.86
C LYS A 173 14.92 -7.37 5.33
N ALA A 174 13.63 -7.32 5.66
CA ALA A 174 13.14 -7.25 7.04
C ALA A 174 13.13 -8.63 7.74
N ASN A 175 13.50 -9.71 7.04
CA ASN A 175 13.42 -11.08 7.53
C ASN A 175 12.03 -11.45 8.08
N VAL A 176 10.99 -11.11 7.32
CA VAL A 176 9.60 -11.47 7.61
C VAL A 176 9.01 -12.32 6.50
N GLN A 177 8.08 -13.21 6.86
CA GLN A 177 7.38 -14.06 5.91
C GLN A 177 6.52 -13.22 4.97
N PHE A 178 6.57 -13.52 3.66
CA PHE A 178 5.79 -12.83 2.63
C PHE A 178 4.68 -13.70 2.07
N ILE A 179 3.49 -13.12 1.88
CA ILE A 179 2.38 -13.68 1.10
C ILE A 179 2.11 -12.75 -0.08
N HIS A 180 2.14 -13.32 -1.28
CA HIS A 180 1.81 -12.60 -2.51
C HIS A 180 0.31 -12.51 -2.74
N ALA A 181 -0.25 -11.30 -2.76
CA ALA A 181 -1.60 -10.99 -3.20
C ALA A 181 -1.64 -10.93 -4.74
N SER A 182 -1.69 -12.09 -5.41
CA SER A 182 -1.53 -12.19 -6.87
C SER A 182 -2.72 -11.64 -7.68
N TYR A 183 -3.76 -11.19 -7.02
CA TYR A 183 -4.89 -10.46 -7.61
C TYR A 183 -4.60 -8.96 -7.79
N GLY A 184 -3.49 -8.46 -7.25
CA GLY A 184 -3.09 -7.05 -7.31
C GLY A 184 -2.44 -6.63 -8.62
N PHE A 185 -1.54 -5.66 -8.57
CA PHE A 185 -0.95 -5.03 -9.75
C PHE A 185 0.30 -5.74 -10.25
N GLY A 186 1.04 -6.38 -9.34
CA GLY A 186 2.32 -7.02 -9.64
C GLY A 186 2.17 -8.46 -10.12
N VAL A 187 3.19 -8.90 -10.85
CA VAL A 187 3.36 -10.31 -11.23
C VAL A 187 4.68 -10.79 -10.65
N ILE A 188 4.62 -11.84 -9.84
CA ILE A 188 5.82 -12.47 -9.28
C ILE A 188 5.85 -13.93 -9.73
N GLU A 189 6.94 -14.32 -10.38
CA GLU A 189 7.15 -15.71 -10.78
C GLU A 189 7.64 -16.54 -9.59
N ASN A 190 7.20 -17.78 -9.51
CA ASN A 190 7.64 -18.77 -8.51
C ASN A 190 7.46 -18.32 -7.05
N ASP A 191 6.26 -17.85 -6.71
CA ASP A 191 5.91 -17.54 -5.33
C ASP A 191 5.62 -18.80 -4.54
N GLU A 192 6.28 -18.93 -3.40
CA GLU A 192 6.06 -20.04 -2.46
C GLU A 192 4.69 -19.93 -1.81
N PHE A 193 4.32 -18.71 -1.37
CA PHE A 193 3.04 -18.43 -0.72
C PHE A 193 2.31 -17.32 -1.46
N LYS A 194 1.19 -17.66 -2.09
CA LYS A 194 0.34 -16.71 -2.81
C LYS A 194 -1.13 -16.98 -2.56
N ILE A 195 -1.91 -15.93 -2.67
CA ILE A 195 -3.38 -15.96 -2.68
C ILE A 195 -3.89 -15.33 -3.97
N THR A 196 -4.95 -15.89 -4.53
CA THR A 196 -5.62 -15.37 -5.73
C THR A 196 -6.85 -14.53 -5.39
N ASN A 197 -7.27 -14.55 -4.14
CA ASN A 197 -8.31 -13.72 -3.55
C ASN A 197 -8.13 -13.67 -2.02
N LEU A 198 -8.73 -12.67 -1.37
CA LEU A 198 -8.58 -12.46 0.07
C LEU A 198 -9.15 -13.59 0.94
N LEU A 199 -10.16 -14.34 0.48
CA LEU A 199 -10.74 -15.44 1.27
C LEU A 199 -9.75 -16.57 1.57
N GLU A 200 -8.68 -16.71 0.80
CA GLU A 200 -7.63 -17.70 1.03
C GLU A 200 -6.67 -17.30 2.17
N LEU A 201 -6.61 -16.00 2.51
CA LEU A 201 -5.63 -15.46 3.43
C LEU A 201 -5.72 -16.03 4.86
N PRO A 202 -6.91 -16.15 5.50
CA PRO A 202 -6.98 -16.63 6.88
C PRO A 202 -6.39 -18.04 7.05
N GLN A 203 -6.71 -18.96 6.13
CA GLN A 203 -6.20 -20.33 6.20
C GLN A 203 -4.67 -20.36 5.98
N LEU A 204 -4.15 -19.60 5.03
CA LEU A 204 -2.71 -19.56 4.75
C LEU A 204 -1.94 -18.95 5.92
N VAL A 205 -2.44 -17.86 6.53
CA VAL A 205 -1.84 -17.25 7.72
C VAL A 205 -1.83 -18.21 8.91
N ASP A 206 -2.95 -18.89 9.17
CA ASP A 206 -3.05 -19.88 10.27
C ASP A 206 -2.03 -21.02 10.08
N LYS A 207 -1.87 -21.52 8.85
CA LYS A 207 -0.87 -22.52 8.48
C LYS A 207 0.55 -22.03 8.73
N LEU A 208 0.91 -20.85 8.26
CA LEU A 208 2.25 -20.30 8.36
C LEU A 208 2.66 -19.99 9.80
N PHE A 209 1.74 -19.50 10.63
CA PHE A 209 2.03 -19.22 12.03
C PHE A 209 2.06 -20.48 12.92
N ASN A 210 1.36 -21.55 12.55
CA ASN A 210 1.28 -22.75 13.38
C ASN A 210 2.18 -23.89 12.91
N GLY A 211 2.74 -23.80 11.70
CA GLY A 211 3.72 -24.78 11.19
C GLY A 211 3.10 -26.10 10.73
N ASP A 212 1.82 -26.08 10.27
CA ASP A 212 1.09 -27.26 9.75
C ASP A 212 1.27 -27.41 8.23
#